data_9c39f30e34191134cb89d78cf2c317d3
#
_entry.id   9c39f30e34191134cb89d78cf2c317d3
#
_cell.length_a   1.000
_cell.length_b   1.000
_cell.length_c   1.000
_cell.angle_alpha   90.00
_cell.angle_beta   90.00
_cell.angle_gamma   90.00
#
_symmetry.space_group_name_H-M   'P 1'
#
loop_
_entity.id
_entity.type
_entity.pdbx_description
1 polymer ?
#
loop_
_entity_poly.entity_id
_entity_poly.type
_entity_poly.pdbx_seq_one_letter_code
_entity_poly.pdbx_strand_id
1 'polypeptide(L)'
;MKHLSTLLLFCLLGLSACGHAPSAAMEQSDLRFYMTFNNHIHNDLDLHVVEPGGKHLALKLDPGASQGQFGNDCACGNCSDGPDENIYWEQNQAGTGIYEIWVQQFEDCNGQSIDSEFTLYVYERNQLKATLEGKLRQGHSQAIYYDFGG
;
A
#
# COMPACT_ATOMS: atom_id res chain seq x y z
N MET A 1 -41.82 -35.35 -38.75
CA MET A 1 -40.57 -34.59 -38.90
C MET A 1 -40.27 -33.93 -37.56
N LYS A 2 -39.28 -34.44 -36.82
CA LYS A 2 -38.93 -33.93 -35.49
C LYS A 2 -37.69 -33.06 -35.63
N HIS A 3 -37.81 -31.77 -35.34
CA HIS A 3 -36.68 -30.86 -35.32
C HIS A 3 -35.96 -30.98 -33.95
N LEU A 4 -34.73 -31.47 -34.00
CA LEU A 4 -33.82 -31.56 -32.84
C LEU A 4 -33.07 -30.24 -32.74
N SER A 5 -33.39 -29.45 -31.72
CA SER A 5 -32.71 -28.17 -31.45
C SER A 5 -31.51 -28.44 -30.55
N THR A 6 -30.32 -28.29 -31.13
CA THR A 6 -29.04 -28.46 -30.38
C THR A 6 -28.72 -27.18 -29.61
N LEU A 7 -28.83 -27.24 -28.29
CA LEU A 7 -28.49 -26.16 -27.41
C LEU A 7 -26.95 -26.17 -27.18
N LEU A 8 -26.25 -25.20 -27.75
CA LEU A 8 -24.81 -25.02 -27.53
C LEU A 8 -24.59 -24.32 -26.21
N LEU A 9 -24.11 -25.04 -25.20
CA LEU A 9 -23.73 -24.52 -23.92
C LEU A 9 -22.33 -23.89 -24.03
N PHE A 10 -22.25 -22.56 -24.09
CA PHE A 10 -20.99 -21.82 -24.01
C PHE A 10 -20.50 -21.81 -22.53
N CYS A 11 -19.48 -22.62 -22.25
CA CYS A 11 -18.77 -22.58 -20.97
C CYS A 11 -17.81 -21.39 -21.00
N LEU A 12 -18.20 -20.25 -20.39
CA LEU A 12 -17.31 -19.12 -20.12
C LEU A 12 -16.33 -19.55 -19.00
N LEU A 13 -15.11 -19.88 -19.39
CA LEU A 13 -13.98 -20.02 -18.47
C LEU A 13 -13.62 -18.62 -17.95
N GLY A 14 -14.16 -18.24 -16.81
CA GLY A 14 -13.72 -17.08 -16.09
C GLY A 14 -12.31 -17.31 -15.55
N LEU A 15 -11.32 -16.58 -16.07
CA LEU A 15 -10.02 -16.45 -15.44
C LEU A 15 -10.23 -15.69 -14.11
N SER A 16 -10.31 -16.42 -13.01
CA SER A 16 -10.18 -15.83 -11.67
C SER A 16 -8.72 -15.40 -11.48
N ALA A 17 -8.46 -14.11 -11.68
CA ALA A 17 -7.25 -13.51 -11.16
C ALA A 17 -7.32 -13.60 -9.63
N CYS A 18 -6.50 -14.44 -9.01
CA CYS A 18 -6.27 -14.45 -7.57
C CYS A 18 -5.46 -13.20 -7.21
N GLY A 19 -6.10 -12.03 -7.21
CA GLY A 19 -5.63 -10.90 -6.45
C GLY A 19 -6.15 -11.07 -5.02
N HIS A 20 -5.29 -11.02 -4.02
CA HIS A 20 -5.72 -10.94 -2.63
C HIS A 20 -6.58 -9.67 -2.49
N ALA A 21 -7.82 -9.83 -2.06
CA ALA A 21 -8.65 -8.69 -1.70
C ALA A 21 -8.08 -8.06 -0.42
N PRO A 22 -7.97 -6.73 -0.33
CA PRO A 22 -7.59 -6.06 0.91
C PRO A 22 -8.53 -6.50 2.05
N SER A 23 -8.02 -6.46 3.29
CA SER A 23 -8.87 -6.80 4.43
C SER A 23 -10.07 -5.84 4.51
N ALA A 24 -11.20 -6.32 5.04
CA ALA A 24 -12.41 -5.50 5.18
C ALA A 24 -12.18 -4.21 5.99
N ALA A 25 -11.23 -4.22 6.93
CA ALA A 25 -10.81 -3.03 7.68
C ALA A 25 -10.10 -2.00 6.79
N MET A 26 -9.25 -2.45 5.87
CA MET A 26 -8.61 -1.56 4.89
C MET A 26 -9.61 -0.98 3.89
N GLU A 27 -10.64 -1.74 3.52
CA GLU A 27 -11.71 -1.28 2.61
C GLU A 27 -12.63 -0.23 3.24
N GLN A 28 -12.65 -0.09 4.57
CA GLN A 28 -13.47 0.89 5.30
C GLN A 28 -12.63 1.98 5.98
N SER A 29 -11.37 2.14 5.58
CA SER A 29 -10.48 3.13 6.16
C SER A 29 -10.90 4.56 5.81
N ASP A 30 -10.75 5.49 6.77
CA ASP A 30 -10.88 6.93 6.50
C ASP A 30 -9.74 7.43 5.63
N LEU A 31 -8.54 7.01 5.96
CA LEU A 31 -7.31 7.39 5.28
C LEU A 31 -6.41 6.17 5.13
N ARG A 32 -5.79 6.02 3.97
CA ARG A 32 -4.81 4.97 3.70
C ARG A 32 -3.73 5.48 2.77
N PHE A 33 -2.49 5.25 3.16
CA PHE A 33 -1.31 5.37 2.32
C PHE A 33 -0.88 3.96 1.92
N TYR A 34 -0.89 3.69 0.63
CA TYR A 34 -0.58 2.38 0.06
C TYR A 34 0.56 2.53 -0.94
N MET A 35 1.62 1.80 -0.75
CA MET A 35 2.80 1.83 -1.61
C MET A 35 3.01 0.48 -2.27
N THR A 36 3.32 0.51 -3.57
CA THR A 36 3.86 -0.64 -4.30
C THR A 36 5.24 -0.30 -4.82
N PHE A 37 6.11 -1.30 -4.94
CA PHE A 37 7.47 -1.09 -5.46
C PHE A 37 7.99 -2.32 -6.20
N ASN A 38 8.98 -2.09 -7.08
CA ASN A 38 9.68 -3.17 -7.77
C ASN A 38 10.98 -3.55 -7.05
N ASN A 39 11.68 -4.58 -7.55
CA ASN A 39 12.97 -5.04 -7.03
C ASN A 39 13.00 -5.43 -5.55
N HIS A 40 11.86 -5.81 -4.98
CA HIS A 40 11.66 -6.20 -3.58
C HIS A 40 12.55 -7.36 -3.10
N ILE A 41 13.10 -8.17 -4.00
CA ILE A 41 14.07 -9.22 -3.66
C ILE A 41 15.48 -8.66 -3.40
N HIS A 42 15.72 -7.40 -3.76
CA HIS A 42 17.00 -6.73 -3.63
C HIS A 42 16.95 -5.54 -2.68
N ASN A 43 15.80 -4.91 -2.52
CA ASN A 43 15.60 -3.75 -1.66
C ASN A 43 14.38 -3.93 -0.77
N ASP A 44 14.51 -3.46 0.45
CA ASP A 44 13.46 -3.30 1.43
C ASP A 44 13.12 -1.81 1.52
N LEU A 45 11.90 -1.43 1.11
CA LEU A 45 11.42 -0.06 1.16
C LEU A 45 10.33 0.08 2.20
N ASP A 46 10.56 0.90 3.22
CA ASP A 46 9.60 1.20 4.28
C ASP A 46 8.81 2.48 3.99
N LEU A 47 7.51 2.42 4.24
CA LEU A 47 6.62 3.57 4.24
C LEU A 47 6.61 4.24 5.62
N HIS A 48 6.84 5.54 5.64
CA HIS A 48 6.85 6.37 6.84
C HIS A 48 5.74 7.41 6.78
N VAL A 49 5.04 7.61 7.90
CA VAL A 49 4.00 8.64 8.04
C VAL A 49 4.11 9.33 9.38
N VAL A 50 4.08 10.67 9.39
CA VAL A 50 3.89 11.46 10.61
C VAL A 50 2.49 12.04 10.60
N GLU A 51 1.72 11.75 11.66
CA GLU A 51 0.36 12.27 11.86
C GLU A 51 0.38 13.77 12.19
N PRO A 52 -0.76 14.49 12.02
CA PRO A 52 -0.88 15.90 12.43
C PRO A 52 -0.52 16.17 13.89
N GLY A 53 -0.64 15.16 14.76
CA GLY A 53 -0.22 15.20 16.15
C GLY A 53 1.28 14.98 16.39
N GLY A 54 2.08 14.82 15.34
CA GLY A 54 3.53 14.60 15.39
C GLY A 54 3.95 13.15 15.69
N LYS A 55 3.02 12.19 15.68
CA LYS A 55 3.36 10.78 15.88
C LYS A 55 3.85 10.17 14.58
N HIS A 56 4.97 9.49 14.68
CA HIS A 56 5.62 8.84 13.55
C HIS A 56 5.27 7.35 13.51
N LEU A 57 4.71 6.93 12.40
CA LEU A 57 4.41 5.54 12.07
C LEU A 57 5.39 5.05 11.01
N ALA A 58 6.05 3.95 11.29
CA ALA A 58 6.78 3.13 10.34
C ALA A 58 6.87 1.73 10.93
N LEU A 59 7.05 0.72 10.09
CA LEU A 59 7.21 -0.64 10.60
C LEU A 59 8.34 -0.69 11.65
N LYS A 60 8.17 -1.49 12.70
CA LYS A 60 9.08 -1.62 13.85
C LYS A 60 9.25 -0.37 14.73
N LEU A 61 8.60 0.74 14.40
CA LEU A 61 8.47 1.86 15.34
C LEU A 61 7.22 1.68 16.19
N ASP A 62 7.34 1.91 17.51
CA ASP A 62 6.16 1.97 18.38
C ASP A 62 5.42 3.30 18.15
N PRO A 63 4.23 3.29 17.53
CA PRO A 63 3.49 4.51 17.27
C PRO A 63 2.87 5.12 18.54
N GLY A 64 3.06 4.48 19.69
CA GLY A 64 2.47 4.90 20.96
C GLY A 64 0.95 4.89 20.90
N ALA A 65 0.31 6.05 21.18
CA ALA A 65 -1.15 6.16 21.17
C ALA A 65 -1.73 6.56 19.77
N SER A 66 -1.03 6.29 18.67
CA SER A 66 -1.63 6.41 17.32
C SER A 66 -2.75 5.40 17.13
N GLN A 67 -3.73 5.76 16.30
CA GLN A 67 -4.76 4.83 15.82
C GLN A 67 -4.41 4.28 14.42
N GLY A 68 -3.30 4.71 13.85
CA GLY A 68 -2.79 4.19 12.58
C GLY A 68 -2.36 2.73 12.72
N GLN A 69 -2.71 1.94 11.72
CA GLN A 69 -2.43 0.51 11.64
C GLN A 69 -1.53 0.20 10.46
N PHE A 70 -0.71 -0.82 10.62
CA PHE A 70 0.09 -1.38 9.53
C PHE A 70 -0.70 -2.52 8.87
N GLY A 71 -0.72 -2.53 7.54
CA GLY A 71 -1.19 -3.66 6.77
C GLY A 71 -0.05 -4.59 6.40
N ASN A 72 0.27 -4.67 5.11
CA ASN A 72 1.38 -5.50 4.64
C ASN A 72 2.74 -4.86 4.90
N ASP A 73 3.73 -5.73 5.03
CA ASP A 73 5.16 -5.44 5.01
C ASP A 73 5.85 -6.40 4.03
N CYS A 74 6.67 -5.84 3.16
CA CYS A 74 7.40 -6.61 2.16
C CYS A 74 8.90 -6.47 2.37
N ALA A 75 9.46 -7.27 3.27
CA ALA A 75 10.88 -7.27 3.60
C ALA A 75 11.67 -8.29 2.74
N CYS A 76 12.61 -7.83 1.93
CA CYS A 76 13.60 -8.65 1.23
C CYS A 76 13.03 -9.90 0.52
N GLY A 77 11.97 -9.73 -0.26
CA GLY A 77 11.31 -10.82 -0.98
C GLY A 77 10.34 -11.65 -0.16
N ASN A 78 10.22 -11.40 1.13
CA ASN A 78 9.21 -12.02 2.00
C ASN A 78 7.92 -11.21 1.96
N CYS A 79 7.27 -11.21 0.80
CA CYS A 79 6.07 -10.46 0.52
C CYS A 79 4.91 -11.45 0.36
N SER A 80 4.14 -11.69 1.42
CA SER A 80 3.05 -12.67 1.40
C SER A 80 1.94 -12.33 0.42
N ASP A 81 1.68 -11.03 0.24
CA ASP A 81 0.55 -10.52 -0.56
C ASP A 81 0.98 -9.61 -1.72
N GLY A 82 2.27 -9.56 -2.02
CA GLY A 82 2.85 -8.73 -3.09
C GLY A 82 3.86 -7.72 -2.54
N PRO A 83 4.61 -7.03 -3.42
CA PRO A 83 5.58 -6.02 -3.03
C PRO A 83 4.89 -4.70 -2.69
N ASP A 84 4.17 -4.70 -1.57
CA ASP A 84 3.41 -3.55 -1.12
C ASP A 84 3.51 -3.33 0.38
N GLU A 85 3.33 -2.07 0.77
CA GLU A 85 3.20 -1.65 2.15
C GLU A 85 2.03 -0.71 2.31
N ASN A 86 1.43 -0.70 3.48
CA ASN A 86 0.39 0.26 3.75
C ASN A 86 0.25 0.61 5.23
N ILE A 87 -0.13 1.87 5.45
CA ILE A 87 -0.51 2.43 6.74
C ILE A 87 -1.91 3.00 6.58
N TYR A 88 -2.84 2.66 7.47
CA TYR A 88 -4.23 3.07 7.36
C TYR A 88 -4.86 3.39 8.72
N TRP A 89 -5.91 4.18 8.70
CA TRP A 89 -6.77 4.51 9.84
C TRP A 89 -8.18 4.02 9.53
N GLU A 90 -8.73 3.25 10.45
CA GLU A 90 -10.14 2.81 10.36
C GLU A 90 -11.09 4.00 10.42
N GLN A 91 -12.36 3.75 10.14
CA GLN A 91 -13.40 4.77 10.11
C GLN A 91 -13.45 5.57 11.42
N ASN A 92 -13.42 6.89 11.32
CA ASN A 92 -13.40 7.88 12.41
C ASN A 92 -12.14 7.85 13.29
N GLN A 93 -11.03 7.31 12.79
CA GLN A 93 -9.78 7.25 13.54
C GLN A 93 -8.68 8.16 12.97
N ALA A 94 -8.76 8.56 11.71
CA ALA A 94 -7.80 9.51 11.14
C ALA A 94 -8.00 10.92 11.73
N GLY A 95 -6.95 11.49 12.30
CA GLY A 95 -6.94 12.88 12.74
C GLY A 95 -6.93 13.84 11.56
N THR A 96 -7.72 14.92 11.61
CA THR A 96 -7.69 15.96 10.58
C THR A 96 -6.39 16.77 10.64
N GLY A 97 -5.88 17.18 9.48
CA GLY A 97 -4.68 17.99 9.32
C GLY A 97 -3.64 17.39 8.39
N ILE A 98 -2.43 17.92 8.46
CA ILE A 98 -1.35 17.57 7.53
C ILE A 98 -0.62 16.33 8.00
N TYR A 99 -0.59 15.32 7.14
CA TYR A 99 0.24 14.13 7.23
C TYR A 99 1.51 14.35 6.41
N GLU A 100 2.67 14.02 7.00
CA GLU A 100 3.95 14.00 6.30
C GLU A 100 4.30 12.55 5.96
N ILE A 101 4.62 12.28 4.69
CA ILE A 101 4.81 10.93 4.17
C ILE A 101 6.13 10.86 3.41
N TRP A 102 6.93 9.82 3.63
CA TRP A 102 8.09 9.53 2.80
C TRP A 102 8.33 8.02 2.70
N VAL A 103 9.15 7.64 1.73
CA VAL A 103 9.62 6.28 1.53
C VAL A 103 11.09 6.23 1.91
N GLN A 104 11.48 5.24 2.68
CA GLN A 104 12.86 5.00 3.07
C GLN A 104 13.32 3.65 2.56
N GLN A 105 14.54 3.57 2.05
CA GLN A 105 15.19 2.28 1.87
C GLN A 105 15.76 1.84 3.21
N PHE A 106 15.21 0.74 3.74
CA PHE A 106 15.59 0.20 5.03
C PHE A 106 16.83 -0.70 4.91
N GLU A 107 16.83 -1.61 3.92
CA GLU A 107 17.90 -2.60 3.78
C GLU A 107 18.21 -2.94 2.32
N ASP A 108 19.48 -3.16 2.03
CA ASP A 108 19.96 -3.78 0.79
C ASP A 108 19.92 -5.31 0.93
N CYS A 109 18.88 -5.92 0.43
CA CYS A 109 18.77 -7.38 0.43
C CYS A 109 19.86 -8.00 -0.45
N ASN A 110 20.59 -8.95 0.07
CA ASN A 110 21.69 -9.60 -0.64
C ASN A 110 22.92 -8.69 -0.92
N GLY A 111 23.06 -7.56 -0.24
CA GLY A 111 24.24 -6.69 -0.32
C GLY A 111 24.40 -5.98 -1.68
N GLN A 112 23.33 -5.84 -2.44
CA GLN A 112 23.33 -5.13 -3.73
C GLN A 112 22.31 -3.99 -3.67
N SER A 113 22.82 -2.76 -3.59
CA SER A 113 21.98 -1.57 -3.72
C SER A 113 21.64 -1.34 -5.19
N ILE A 114 20.37 -1.52 -5.54
CA ILE A 114 19.83 -1.23 -6.87
C ILE A 114 18.68 -0.23 -6.78
N ASP A 115 18.36 0.41 -7.89
CA ASP A 115 17.24 1.33 -7.94
C ASP A 115 15.91 0.57 -7.81
N SER A 116 15.03 1.03 -6.93
CA SER A 116 13.64 0.61 -6.87
C SER A 116 12.71 1.76 -7.21
N GLU A 117 11.79 1.51 -8.10
CA GLU A 117 10.69 2.42 -8.41
C GLU A 117 9.52 2.09 -7.49
N PHE A 118 8.88 3.12 -6.95
CA PHE A 118 7.70 2.96 -6.11
C PHE A 118 6.57 3.85 -6.59
N THR A 119 5.36 3.42 -6.30
CA THR A 119 4.14 4.21 -6.48
C THR A 119 3.40 4.27 -5.16
N LEU A 120 3.17 5.48 -4.66
CA LEU A 120 2.39 5.75 -3.46
C LEU A 120 1.00 6.22 -3.87
N TYR A 121 -0.01 5.56 -3.35
CA TYR A 121 -1.43 5.89 -3.52
C TYR A 121 -1.99 6.42 -2.21
N VAL A 122 -2.74 7.51 -2.28
CA VAL A 122 -3.48 8.08 -1.15
C VAL A 122 -4.97 7.84 -1.36
N TYR A 123 -5.59 7.15 -0.43
CA TYR A 123 -7.03 6.90 -0.44
C TYR A 123 -7.71 7.58 0.76
N GLU A 124 -8.78 8.30 0.50
CA GLU A 124 -9.75 8.72 1.51
C GLU A 124 -11.07 8.01 1.30
N ARG A 125 -11.57 7.34 2.32
CA ARG A 125 -12.87 6.64 2.27
C ARG A 125 -13.03 5.82 1.00
N ASN A 126 -11.99 5.03 0.68
CA ASN A 126 -11.84 4.22 -0.52
C ASN A 126 -11.78 4.97 -1.86
N GLN A 127 -11.71 6.28 -1.85
CA GLN A 127 -11.52 7.06 -3.07
C GLN A 127 -10.04 7.40 -3.25
N LEU A 128 -9.47 7.04 -4.39
CA LEU A 128 -8.13 7.46 -4.76
C LEU A 128 -8.08 8.98 -4.91
N LYS A 129 -7.24 9.64 -4.13
CA LYS A 129 -7.08 11.11 -4.11
C LYS A 129 -5.78 11.55 -4.76
N ALA A 130 -4.72 10.78 -4.60
CA ALA A 130 -3.42 11.09 -5.18
C ALA A 130 -2.65 9.82 -5.55
N THR A 131 -1.80 9.96 -6.56
CA THR A 131 -0.81 8.97 -6.96
C THR A 131 0.50 9.69 -7.16
N LEU A 132 1.57 9.17 -6.54
CA LEU A 132 2.91 9.73 -6.62
C LEU A 132 3.89 8.63 -6.95
N GLU A 133 4.76 8.91 -7.90
CA GLU A 133 5.80 7.97 -8.34
C GLU A 133 7.16 8.47 -7.89
N GLY A 134 8.03 7.56 -7.54
CA GLY A 134 9.38 7.87 -7.15
C GLY A 134 10.35 6.75 -7.44
N LYS A 135 11.62 7.05 -7.23
CA LYS A 135 12.71 6.11 -7.41
C LYS A 135 13.73 6.29 -6.31
N LEU A 136 14.17 5.19 -5.72
CA LEU A 136 15.08 5.19 -4.60
C LEU A 136 16.13 4.08 -4.75
N ARG A 137 17.37 4.39 -4.42
CA ARG A 137 18.45 3.41 -4.33
C ARG A 137 18.93 3.27 -2.90
N GLN A 138 19.04 4.38 -2.19
CA GLN A 138 19.50 4.49 -0.80
C GLN A 138 18.86 5.72 -0.15
N GLY A 139 18.79 5.72 1.18
CA GLY A 139 18.27 6.84 1.96
C GLY A 139 16.75 6.93 1.92
N HIS A 140 16.22 8.12 1.71
CA HIS A 140 14.78 8.35 1.71
C HIS A 140 14.36 9.31 0.60
N SER A 141 13.10 9.25 0.21
CA SER A 141 12.48 10.19 -0.73
C SER A 141 12.34 11.58 -0.10
N GLN A 142 11.97 12.57 -0.91
CA GLN A 142 11.46 13.83 -0.36
C GLN A 142 10.13 13.55 0.37
N ALA A 143 9.88 14.31 1.43
CA ALA A 143 8.61 14.25 2.13
C ALA A 143 7.48 14.84 1.29
N ILE A 144 6.34 14.21 1.37
CA ILE A 144 5.09 14.61 0.74
C ILE A 144 4.14 15.00 1.86
N TYR A 145 3.35 16.05 1.64
CA TYR A 145 2.39 16.55 2.62
C TYR A 145 0.97 16.38 2.09
N TYR A 146 0.13 15.74 2.88
CA TYR A 146 -1.26 15.48 2.54
C TYR A 146 -2.19 16.04 3.61
N ASP A 147 -3.11 16.94 3.24
CA ASP A 147 -4.08 17.55 4.15
C ASP A 147 -5.37 16.72 4.14
N PHE A 148 -5.63 16.01 5.25
CA PHE A 148 -6.83 15.21 5.44
C PHE A 148 -7.90 16.01 6.18
N GLY A 149 -9.06 16.16 5.56
CA GLY A 149 -10.20 16.87 6.14
C GLY A 149 -10.15 18.39 5.98
N GLY A 150 -9.27 18.91 5.09
CA GLY A 150 -9.19 20.31 4.69
C GLY A 150 -10.16 20.67 3.56
#